data_fbc87d74d5ad0fde3e05ab2cf115b143
#
_entry.id   fbc87d74d5ad0fde3e05ab2cf115b143
#
_cell.length_a   1.000
_cell.length_b   1.000
_cell.length_c   1.000
_cell.angle_alpha   90.00
_cell.angle_beta   90.00
_cell.angle_gamma   90.00
#
_symmetry.space_group_name_H-M   'P 1'
#
loop_
_entity.id
_entity.type
_entity.pdbx_description
1 polymer ?
#
loop_
_entity_poly.entity_id
_entity_poly.type
_entity_poly.pdbx_seq_one_letter_code
_entity_poly.pdbx_strand_id
1 'polypeptide(L)'
;DLASYKGKAFLGIDAGSTTTKAALVGEDGTLLYSFYHNNDGDPLGTTITAIKDIYDQLPEGVEIVHSCSTGYGEALIKAALMLDEGEVETVSHYYAASFFEPDVDCILDIGGQDMKCIKIKNQTVDSVQLNEACSSGCGSFIETFAKSLNYSVEDFAHEALYAQNPIDLGTRCTVFMNSKVKQAQKEGASVADISAGLAYSVIKNALFKVIKVSDASELGNHIVVQGGTFYNNAVLRSFEKIANCEAIRPDIAGIMGAFGAALIARERYVDCEGTTML
;
A
#
# COMPACT_ATOMS: atom_id res chain seq x y z
N ASP A 1 14.42 -15.25 4.10
CA ASP A 1 14.33 -16.22 3.01
C ASP A 1 13.59 -17.47 3.50
N LEU A 2 12.46 -17.81 2.85
CA LEU A 2 11.62 -18.95 3.21
C LEU A 2 12.42 -20.27 3.17
N ALA A 3 13.28 -20.46 2.18
CA ALA A 3 14.04 -21.68 1.98
C ALA A 3 14.98 -22.05 3.14
N SER A 4 15.44 -21.05 3.89
CA SER A 4 16.35 -21.23 5.03
C SER A 4 15.65 -21.15 6.40
N TYR A 5 14.36 -20.82 6.41
CA TYR A 5 13.59 -20.67 7.65
C TYR A 5 13.18 -22.02 8.24
N LYS A 6 13.12 -22.08 9.56
CA LYS A 6 12.56 -23.20 10.33
C LYS A 6 11.76 -22.66 11.49
N GLY A 7 10.64 -23.31 11.79
CA GLY A 7 9.77 -22.94 12.90
C GLY A 7 8.36 -22.57 12.46
N LYS A 8 7.67 -21.85 13.33
CA LYS A 8 6.29 -21.45 13.12
C LYS A 8 6.20 -20.28 12.16
N ALA A 9 5.19 -20.30 11.30
CA ALA A 9 4.89 -19.25 10.36
C ALA A 9 3.42 -18.83 10.47
N PHE A 10 3.13 -17.59 10.06
CA PHE A 10 1.82 -16.97 10.18
C PHE A 10 1.40 -16.40 8.82
N LEU A 11 0.19 -16.71 8.42
CA LEU A 11 -0.34 -16.35 7.11
C LEU A 11 -1.29 -15.16 7.20
N GLY A 12 -1.09 -14.18 6.36
CA GLY A 12 -2.01 -13.07 6.14
C GLY A 12 -2.50 -13.04 4.70
N ILE A 13 -3.80 -12.82 4.53
CA ILE A 13 -4.46 -12.68 3.23
C ILE A 13 -5.18 -11.34 3.19
N ASP A 14 -4.92 -10.56 2.16
CA ASP A 14 -5.67 -9.34 1.83
C ASP A 14 -6.43 -9.55 0.52
N ALA A 15 -7.71 -9.82 0.65
CA ALA A 15 -8.61 -10.03 -0.49
C ALA A 15 -9.33 -8.73 -0.83
N GLY A 16 -8.73 -7.95 -1.72
CA GLY A 16 -9.32 -6.71 -2.23
C GLY A 16 -10.31 -6.97 -3.36
N SER A 17 -10.96 -5.91 -3.82
CA SER A 17 -11.93 -5.97 -4.92
C SER A 17 -11.30 -6.33 -6.27
N THR A 18 -10.07 -5.90 -6.51
CA THR A 18 -9.36 -6.13 -7.78
C THR A 18 -8.09 -6.94 -7.63
N THR A 19 -7.44 -6.88 -6.47
CA THR A 19 -6.17 -7.56 -6.21
C THR A 19 -6.26 -8.41 -4.96
N THR A 20 -5.55 -9.52 -4.95
CA THR A 20 -5.37 -10.39 -3.79
C THR A 20 -3.89 -10.48 -3.46
N LYS A 21 -3.58 -10.33 -2.19
CA LYS A 21 -2.22 -10.35 -1.66
C LYS A 21 -2.13 -11.36 -0.54
N ALA A 22 -0.98 -12.00 -0.41
CA ALA A 22 -0.68 -12.88 0.71
C ALA A 22 0.72 -12.58 1.24
N ALA A 23 0.88 -12.76 2.53
CA ALA A 23 2.16 -12.66 3.21
C ALA A 23 2.32 -13.79 4.22
N LEU A 24 3.50 -14.35 4.27
CA LEU A 24 3.89 -15.32 5.30
C LEU A 24 5.01 -14.71 6.13
N VAL A 25 4.83 -14.66 7.43
CA VAL A 25 5.84 -14.13 8.36
C VAL A 25 6.31 -15.20 9.34
N GLY A 26 7.56 -15.07 9.79
CA GLY A 26 8.12 -15.90 10.83
C GLY A 26 7.77 -15.43 12.24
N GLU A 27 8.34 -16.08 13.24
CA GLU A 27 8.07 -15.80 14.67
C GLU A 27 8.52 -14.39 15.08
N ASP A 28 9.52 -13.82 14.42
CA ASP A 28 10.02 -12.46 14.65
C ASP A 28 9.32 -11.38 13.79
N GLY A 29 8.36 -11.78 12.97
CA GLY A 29 7.66 -10.89 12.03
C GLY A 29 8.39 -10.68 10.71
N THR A 30 9.52 -11.33 10.47
CA THR A 30 10.23 -11.25 9.19
C THR A 30 9.39 -11.83 8.07
N LEU A 31 9.26 -11.09 6.97
CA LEU A 31 8.56 -11.55 5.77
C LEU A 31 9.32 -12.70 5.11
N LEU A 32 8.67 -13.85 4.98
CA LEU A 32 9.22 -15.07 4.38
C LEU A 32 8.78 -15.27 2.93
N TYR A 33 7.56 -14.87 2.63
CA TYR A 33 6.92 -15.04 1.33
C TYR A 33 5.92 -13.93 1.10
N SER A 34 5.80 -13.49 -0.13
CA SER A 34 4.77 -12.52 -0.55
C SER A 34 4.16 -12.91 -1.89
N PHE A 35 2.89 -12.59 -2.04
CA PHE A 35 2.12 -12.82 -3.25
C PHE A 35 1.29 -11.57 -3.55
N TYR A 36 1.25 -11.18 -4.81
CA TYR A 36 0.43 -10.07 -5.30
C TYR A 36 -0.09 -10.41 -6.69
N HIS A 37 -1.41 -10.47 -6.84
CA HIS A 37 -2.02 -10.78 -8.12
C HIS A 37 -3.34 -10.02 -8.32
N ASN A 38 -3.63 -9.66 -9.56
CA ASN A 38 -4.97 -9.29 -9.96
C ASN A 38 -5.87 -10.53 -9.77
N ASN A 39 -7.05 -10.35 -9.19
CA ASN A 39 -7.96 -11.48 -8.92
C ASN A 39 -9.05 -11.64 -9.98
N ASP A 40 -9.13 -10.75 -10.94
CA ASP A 40 -10.12 -10.81 -12.05
C ASP A 40 -11.56 -11.07 -11.58
N GLY A 41 -11.91 -10.56 -10.39
CA GLY A 41 -13.21 -10.75 -9.76
C GLY A 41 -13.38 -12.09 -9.02
N ASP A 42 -12.33 -12.88 -8.91
CA ASP A 42 -12.30 -14.14 -8.16
C ASP A 42 -11.25 -14.12 -7.03
N PRO A 43 -11.51 -13.42 -5.94
CA PRO A 43 -10.56 -13.34 -4.82
C PRO A 43 -10.35 -14.70 -4.12
N LEU A 44 -11.36 -15.56 -4.09
CA LEU A 44 -11.25 -16.89 -3.48
C LEU A 44 -10.33 -17.80 -4.29
N GLY A 45 -10.53 -17.91 -5.61
CA GLY A 45 -9.67 -18.70 -6.48
C GLY A 45 -8.23 -18.22 -6.47
N THR A 46 -8.01 -16.90 -6.46
CA THR A 46 -6.67 -16.31 -6.39
C THR A 46 -6.01 -16.60 -5.03
N THR A 47 -6.75 -16.54 -3.92
CA THR A 47 -6.26 -16.92 -2.60
C THR A 47 -5.85 -18.39 -2.54
N ILE A 48 -6.65 -19.28 -3.12
CA ILE A 48 -6.32 -20.71 -3.20
C ILE A 48 -5.02 -20.91 -3.98
N THR A 49 -4.84 -20.19 -5.08
CA THR A 49 -3.58 -20.22 -5.85
C THR A 49 -2.38 -19.78 -5.00
N ALA A 50 -2.52 -18.69 -4.25
CA ALA A 50 -1.48 -18.23 -3.34
C ALA A 50 -1.13 -19.26 -2.27
N ILE A 51 -2.12 -19.88 -1.66
CA ILE A 51 -1.91 -20.91 -0.62
C ILE A 51 -1.21 -22.14 -1.20
N LYS A 52 -1.61 -22.59 -2.37
CA LYS A 52 -0.94 -23.69 -3.05
C LYS A 52 0.52 -23.38 -3.35
N ASP A 53 0.79 -22.19 -3.86
CA ASP A 53 2.15 -21.74 -4.15
C ASP A 53 3.01 -21.70 -2.86
N ILE A 54 2.44 -21.27 -1.75
CA ILE A 54 3.11 -21.29 -0.45
C ILE A 54 3.45 -22.73 -0.04
N TYR A 55 2.51 -23.65 -0.11
CA TYR A 55 2.74 -25.05 0.28
C TYR A 55 3.75 -25.76 -0.63
N ASP A 56 3.77 -25.43 -1.91
CA ASP A 56 4.75 -26.01 -2.86
C ASP A 56 6.19 -25.54 -2.54
N GLN A 57 6.34 -24.39 -1.90
CA GLN A 57 7.64 -23.81 -1.53
C GLN A 57 7.99 -24.00 -0.05
N LEU A 58 7.06 -24.53 0.76
CA LEU A 58 7.25 -24.61 2.21
C LEU A 58 8.33 -25.64 2.55
N PRO A 59 9.45 -25.24 3.20
CA PRO A 59 10.50 -26.15 3.57
C PRO A 59 10.07 -27.13 4.66
N GLU A 60 10.74 -28.27 4.73
CA GLU A 60 10.59 -29.16 5.87
C GLU A 60 10.99 -28.45 7.17
N GLY A 61 10.15 -28.56 8.20
CA GLY A 61 10.34 -27.89 9.49
C GLY A 61 9.71 -26.50 9.60
N VAL A 62 8.96 -26.07 8.60
CA VAL A 62 8.10 -24.86 8.68
C VAL A 62 6.64 -25.27 8.77
N GLU A 63 5.95 -24.75 9.76
CA GLU A 63 4.53 -24.98 9.99
C GLU A 63 3.76 -23.68 10.04
N ILE A 64 2.69 -23.56 9.25
CA ILE A 64 1.76 -22.42 9.32
C ILE A 64 0.77 -22.73 10.46
N VAL A 65 0.89 -22.00 11.57
CA VAL A 65 0.15 -22.31 12.80
C VAL A 65 -1.06 -21.41 13.03
N HIS A 66 -1.12 -20.26 12.38
CA HIS A 66 -2.24 -19.35 12.49
C HIS A 66 -2.37 -18.47 11.25
N SER A 67 -3.59 -17.99 10.96
CA SER A 67 -3.91 -17.25 9.76
C SER A 67 -4.93 -16.15 10.02
N CYS A 68 -4.87 -15.09 9.23
CA CYS A 68 -5.79 -13.97 9.30
C CYS A 68 -6.11 -13.46 7.88
N SER A 69 -7.38 -13.15 7.63
CA SER A 69 -7.81 -12.47 6.41
C SER A 69 -8.22 -11.02 6.70
N THR A 70 -8.04 -10.17 5.71
CA THR A 70 -8.46 -8.77 5.71
C THR A 70 -8.90 -8.34 4.33
N GLY A 71 -9.37 -7.12 4.19
CA GLY A 71 -9.85 -6.55 2.94
C GLY A 71 -11.34 -6.79 2.71
N TYR A 72 -11.82 -6.39 1.53
CA TYR A 72 -13.24 -6.48 1.17
C TYR A 72 -13.79 -7.91 1.23
N GLY A 73 -12.99 -8.89 0.82
CA GLY A 73 -13.37 -10.32 0.83
C GLY A 73 -13.04 -11.06 2.13
N GLU A 74 -12.70 -10.36 3.20
CA GLU A 74 -12.24 -10.95 4.47
C GLU A 74 -13.15 -12.06 4.98
N ALA A 75 -14.44 -11.79 5.14
CA ALA A 75 -15.38 -12.72 5.70
C ALA A 75 -15.60 -13.97 4.81
N LEU A 76 -15.64 -13.77 3.50
CA LEU A 76 -15.76 -14.85 2.52
C LEU A 76 -14.53 -15.78 2.59
N ILE A 77 -13.35 -15.21 2.55
CA ILE A 77 -12.09 -15.98 2.56
C ILE A 77 -11.93 -16.74 3.88
N LYS A 78 -12.19 -16.05 5.01
CA LYS A 78 -12.17 -16.70 6.33
C LYS A 78 -13.11 -17.89 6.41
N ALA A 79 -14.36 -17.74 5.96
CA ALA A 79 -15.35 -18.80 6.01
C ALA A 79 -15.03 -19.94 5.05
N ALA A 80 -14.67 -19.64 3.79
CA ALA A 80 -14.43 -20.63 2.76
C ALA A 80 -13.17 -21.48 3.02
N LEU A 81 -12.14 -20.89 3.58
CA LEU A 81 -10.85 -21.55 3.81
C LEU A 81 -10.60 -21.88 5.29
N MET A 82 -11.58 -21.62 6.15
CA MET A 82 -11.51 -21.85 7.61
C MET A 82 -10.27 -21.20 8.23
N LEU A 83 -9.99 -19.93 7.85
CA LEU A 83 -8.92 -19.17 8.47
C LEU A 83 -9.27 -18.84 9.92
N ASP A 84 -8.26 -18.69 10.76
CA ASP A 84 -8.44 -18.53 12.21
C ASP A 84 -9.03 -17.17 12.59
N GLU A 85 -8.54 -16.11 11.95
CA GLU A 85 -8.87 -14.73 12.28
C GLU A 85 -9.39 -13.97 11.05
N GLY A 86 -10.16 -12.92 11.32
CA GLY A 86 -10.51 -11.89 10.35
C GLY A 86 -10.36 -10.52 10.98
N GLU A 87 -9.87 -9.54 10.23
CA GLU A 87 -9.66 -8.20 10.74
C GLU A 87 -9.99 -7.15 9.69
N VAL A 88 -10.42 -5.98 10.13
CA VAL A 88 -10.66 -4.86 9.24
C VAL A 88 -9.36 -4.33 8.65
N GLU A 89 -9.44 -3.87 7.42
CA GLU A 89 -8.28 -3.46 6.63
C GLU A 89 -7.45 -2.37 7.30
N THR A 90 -8.09 -1.37 7.90
CA THR A 90 -7.40 -0.26 8.56
C THR A 90 -6.57 -0.70 9.76
N VAL A 91 -7.05 -1.68 10.52
CA VAL A 91 -6.29 -2.27 11.63
C VAL A 91 -5.09 -3.06 11.11
N SER A 92 -5.27 -3.82 10.03
CA SER A 92 -4.17 -4.55 9.40
C SER A 92 -3.08 -3.59 8.87
N HIS A 93 -3.46 -2.50 8.26
CA HIS A 93 -2.52 -1.46 7.82
C HIS A 93 -1.76 -0.83 9.00
N TYR A 94 -2.45 -0.59 10.11
CA TYR A 94 -1.80 -0.08 11.31
C TYR A 94 -0.75 -1.06 11.88
N TYR A 95 -1.07 -2.33 11.98
CA TYR A 95 -0.11 -3.35 12.43
C TYR A 95 1.13 -3.39 11.53
N ALA A 96 0.95 -3.35 10.23
CA ALA A 96 2.05 -3.33 9.28
C ALA A 96 2.90 -2.05 9.43
N ALA A 97 2.28 -0.89 9.49
CA ALA A 97 2.97 0.38 9.62
C ALA A 97 3.73 0.49 10.95
N SER A 98 3.14 0.05 12.05
CA SER A 98 3.77 0.07 13.37
C SER A 98 4.99 -0.86 13.48
N PHE A 99 5.08 -1.87 12.64
CA PHE A 99 6.26 -2.72 12.58
C PHE A 99 7.49 -1.97 12.05
N PHE A 100 7.28 -1.08 11.07
CA PHE A 100 8.34 -0.25 10.50
C PHE A 100 8.57 1.05 11.27
N GLU A 101 7.52 1.64 11.80
CA GLU A 101 7.55 2.86 12.60
C GLU A 101 6.61 2.71 13.81
N PRO A 102 7.16 2.30 14.98
CA PRO A 102 6.35 2.08 16.18
C PRO A 102 5.57 3.32 16.66
N ASP A 103 6.09 4.51 16.36
CA ASP A 103 5.47 5.79 16.74
C ASP A 103 4.62 6.40 15.62
N VAL A 104 4.18 5.62 14.65
CA VAL A 104 3.43 6.11 13.50
C VAL A 104 2.20 6.95 13.90
N ASP A 105 2.12 8.15 13.32
CA ASP A 105 0.99 9.10 13.52
C ASP A 105 -0.02 9.03 12.39
N CYS A 106 0.45 8.76 11.18
CA CYS A 106 -0.36 8.79 9.98
C CYS A 106 0.15 7.76 8.96
N ILE A 107 -0.81 7.09 8.35
CA ILE A 107 -0.56 6.20 7.21
C ILE A 107 -1.26 6.81 6.01
N LEU A 108 -0.49 7.11 4.96
CA LEU A 108 -1.01 7.57 3.68
C LEU A 108 -0.85 6.46 2.64
N ASP A 109 -1.96 5.92 2.21
CA ASP A 109 -2.04 4.87 1.19
C ASP A 109 -2.59 5.46 -0.10
N ILE A 110 -1.80 5.43 -1.17
CA ILE A 110 -2.24 5.84 -2.50
C ILE A 110 -2.09 4.66 -3.46
N GLY A 111 -3.23 4.11 -3.86
CA GLY A 111 -3.31 3.07 -4.86
C GLY A 111 -3.46 3.63 -6.27
N GLY A 112 -3.76 2.75 -7.22
CA GLY A 112 -4.03 3.13 -8.60
C GLY A 112 -5.32 3.93 -8.77
N GLN A 113 -6.34 3.64 -7.95
CA GLN A 113 -7.69 4.19 -8.09
C GLN A 113 -8.29 4.77 -6.80
N ASP A 114 -7.72 4.45 -5.67
CA ASP A 114 -8.19 4.91 -4.37
C ASP A 114 -7.05 5.46 -3.52
N MET A 115 -7.41 6.15 -2.48
CA MET A 115 -6.48 6.58 -1.45
C MET A 115 -7.12 6.53 -0.08
N LYS A 116 -6.29 6.29 0.93
CA LYS A 116 -6.68 6.27 2.34
C LYS A 116 -5.71 7.09 3.16
N CYS A 117 -6.23 7.81 4.11
CA CYS A 117 -5.44 8.43 5.17
C CYS A 117 -5.93 7.90 6.51
N ILE A 118 -5.05 7.22 7.22
CA ILE A 118 -5.34 6.63 8.54
C ILE A 118 -4.54 7.41 9.57
N LYS A 119 -5.23 8.09 10.47
CA LYS A 119 -4.61 8.80 11.59
C LYS A 119 -4.60 7.93 12.83
N ILE A 120 -3.47 7.95 13.52
CA ILE A 120 -3.22 7.14 14.71
C ILE A 120 -3.05 8.05 15.91
N LYS A 121 -3.74 7.74 16.99
CA LYS A 121 -3.59 8.39 18.31
C LYS A 121 -3.59 7.33 19.40
N ASN A 122 -2.66 7.46 20.33
CA ASN A 122 -2.52 6.54 21.47
C ASN A 122 -2.47 5.06 21.02
N GLN A 123 -1.70 4.78 19.96
CA GLN A 123 -1.52 3.45 19.38
C GLN A 123 -2.85 2.80 18.92
N THR A 124 -3.79 3.62 18.51
CA THR A 124 -5.11 3.19 18.05
C THR A 124 -5.49 3.98 16.79
N VAL A 125 -6.21 3.35 15.88
CA VAL A 125 -6.79 4.05 14.72
C VAL A 125 -7.81 5.07 15.22
N ASP A 126 -7.54 6.36 14.99
CA ASP A 126 -8.38 7.47 15.42
C ASP A 126 -9.39 7.88 14.34
N SER A 127 -8.93 8.01 13.11
CA SER A 127 -9.79 8.37 11.98
C SER A 127 -9.29 7.78 10.68
N VAL A 128 -10.23 7.57 9.76
CA VAL A 128 -9.96 7.09 8.41
C VAL A 128 -10.67 7.97 7.42
N GLN A 129 -9.94 8.45 6.42
CA GLN A 129 -10.49 9.13 5.26
C GLN A 129 -10.21 8.29 4.03
N LEU A 130 -11.24 7.95 3.29
CA LEU A 130 -11.20 7.14 2.08
C LEU A 130 -11.76 7.95 0.91
N ASN A 131 -11.12 7.88 -0.23
CA ASN A 131 -11.66 8.39 -1.49
C ASN A 131 -11.44 7.38 -2.62
N GLU A 132 -12.53 6.86 -3.12
CA GLU A 132 -12.56 5.87 -4.21
C GLU A 132 -12.83 6.50 -5.60
N ALA A 133 -13.19 7.78 -5.64
CA ALA A 133 -13.79 8.39 -6.83
C ALA A 133 -12.88 9.33 -7.62
N CYS A 134 -11.66 9.61 -7.16
CA CYS A 134 -10.83 10.63 -7.79
C CYS A 134 -9.65 10.05 -8.56
N SER A 135 -9.86 9.71 -9.83
CA SER A 135 -8.79 9.26 -10.74
C SER A 135 -7.64 10.27 -10.88
N SER A 136 -7.87 11.56 -10.63
CA SER A 136 -6.83 12.59 -10.75
C SER A 136 -5.88 12.67 -9.55
N GLY A 137 -6.23 12.04 -8.42
CA GLY A 137 -5.41 11.98 -7.22
C GLY A 137 -4.66 10.66 -7.03
N CYS A 138 -4.78 9.72 -7.97
CA CYS A 138 -4.29 8.37 -7.83
C CYS A 138 -3.26 8.01 -8.91
N GLY A 139 -2.58 6.87 -8.72
CA GLY A 139 -1.47 6.45 -9.57
C GLY A 139 -1.83 6.16 -11.03
N SER A 140 -3.08 5.77 -11.32
CA SER A 140 -3.53 5.50 -12.70
C SER A 140 -3.40 6.72 -13.62
N PHE A 141 -3.46 7.92 -13.07
CA PHE A 141 -3.29 9.16 -13.79
C PHE A 141 -1.85 9.33 -14.32
N ILE A 142 -0.86 9.04 -13.49
CA ILE A 142 0.55 9.06 -13.86
C ILE A 142 0.85 7.99 -14.92
N GLU A 143 0.32 6.78 -14.74
CA GLU A 143 0.46 5.68 -15.69
C GLU A 143 -0.07 6.04 -17.08
N THR A 144 -1.24 6.66 -17.12
CA THR A 144 -1.87 7.10 -18.38
C THR A 144 -0.99 8.10 -19.13
N PHE A 145 -0.41 9.08 -18.43
CA PHE A 145 0.50 10.03 -19.04
C PHE A 145 1.82 9.42 -19.46
N ALA A 146 2.44 8.58 -18.65
CA ALA A 146 3.66 7.87 -19.00
C ALA A 146 3.46 7.09 -20.32
N LYS A 147 2.37 6.36 -20.42
CA LYS A 147 2.01 5.57 -21.60
C LYS A 147 1.79 6.46 -22.83
N SER A 148 1.14 7.60 -22.68
CA SER A 148 0.92 8.56 -23.78
C SER A 148 2.20 9.16 -24.33
N LEU A 149 3.26 9.20 -23.53
CA LEU A 149 4.58 9.70 -23.88
C LEU A 149 5.56 8.59 -24.29
N ASN A 150 5.10 7.34 -24.38
CA ASN A 150 5.90 6.14 -24.66
C ASN A 150 6.99 5.86 -23.61
N TYR A 151 6.70 6.17 -22.35
CA TYR A 151 7.55 5.83 -21.21
C TYR A 151 6.95 4.68 -20.40
N SER A 152 7.79 3.83 -19.83
CA SER A 152 7.40 3.00 -18.70
C SER A 152 7.14 3.88 -17.47
N VAL A 153 6.38 3.38 -16.50
CA VAL A 153 6.11 4.15 -15.26
C VAL A 153 7.41 4.43 -14.52
N GLU A 154 8.31 3.46 -14.49
CA GLU A 154 9.62 3.55 -13.84
C GLU A 154 10.53 4.60 -14.51
N ASP A 155 10.65 4.56 -15.84
CA ASP A 155 11.47 5.52 -16.58
C ASP A 155 10.90 6.93 -16.48
N PHE A 156 9.57 7.05 -16.52
CA PHE A 156 8.89 8.33 -16.35
C PHE A 156 9.11 8.93 -14.97
N ALA A 157 9.03 8.10 -13.92
CA ALA A 157 9.35 8.51 -12.56
C ALA A 157 10.82 8.92 -12.41
N HIS A 158 11.73 8.19 -13.03
CA HIS A 158 13.16 8.49 -13.01
C HIS A 158 13.46 9.84 -13.67
N GLU A 159 12.83 10.16 -14.79
CA GLU A 159 12.97 11.45 -15.46
C GLU A 159 12.61 12.63 -14.54
N ALA A 160 11.58 12.47 -13.70
CA ALA A 160 11.16 13.53 -12.79
C ALA A 160 12.26 13.99 -11.82
N LEU A 161 13.20 13.13 -11.47
CA LEU A 161 14.32 13.46 -10.59
C LEU A 161 15.28 14.48 -11.19
N TYR A 162 15.29 14.63 -12.51
CA TYR A 162 16.10 15.60 -13.23
C TYR A 162 15.35 16.89 -13.58
N ALA A 163 14.12 17.05 -13.10
CA ALA A 163 13.33 18.25 -13.37
C ALA A 163 13.99 19.49 -12.78
N GLN A 164 14.16 20.51 -13.61
CA GLN A 164 14.69 21.81 -13.19
C GLN A 164 13.56 22.78 -12.85
N ASN A 165 12.46 22.68 -13.56
CA ASN A 165 11.33 23.57 -13.46
C ASN A 165 10.01 22.81 -13.62
N PRO A 166 9.59 22.04 -12.59
CA PRO A 166 8.36 21.26 -12.66
C PRO A 166 7.16 22.13 -13.03
N ILE A 167 6.33 21.64 -13.97
CA ILE A 167 5.15 22.39 -14.39
C ILE A 167 4.11 22.43 -13.25
N ASP A 168 3.43 23.54 -13.10
CA ASP A 168 2.34 23.67 -12.14
C ASP A 168 1.00 23.28 -12.79
N LEU A 169 0.51 22.11 -12.43
CA LEU A 169 -0.79 21.60 -12.88
C LEU A 169 -1.93 21.99 -11.93
N GLY A 170 -1.61 22.53 -10.76
CA GLY A 170 -2.58 22.84 -9.72
C GLY A 170 -3.28 21.59 -9.16
N THR A 171 -4.48 21.81 -8.62
CA THR A 171 -5.32 20.76 -8.01
C THR A 171 -6.65 20.60 -8.75
N ARG A 172 -6.64 20.61 -10.05
CA ARG A 172 -7.86 20.53 -10.88
C ARG A 172 -8.14 19.09 -11.31
N CYS A 173 -9.32 18.84 -11.85
CA CYS A 173 -9.69 17.51 -12.34
C CYS A 173 -8.87 17.11 -13.58
N THR A 174 -8.86 15.82 -13.89
CA THR A 174 -8.07 15.18 -14.96
C THR A 174 -8.20 15.87 -16.31
N VAL A 175 -9.40 16.32 -16.69
CA VAL A 175 -9.66 16.98 -17.97
C VAL A 175 -8.84 18.27 -18.10
N PHE A 176 -8.81 19.08 -17.05
CA PHE A 176 -8.04 20.34 -17.05
C PHE A 176 -6.54 20.08 -17.01
N MET A 177 -6.10 19.02 -16.31
CA MET A 177 -4.69 18.64 -16.29
C MET A 177 -4.20 18.18 -17.67
N ASN A 178 -5.00 17.41 -18.41
CA ASN A 178 -4.70 17.02 -19.78
C ASN A 178 -4.42 18.23 -20.68
N SER A 179 -5.28 19.23 -20.59
CA SER A 179 -5.12 20.45 -21.39
C SER A 179 -3.84 21.21 -21.02
N LYS A 180 -3.55 21.31 -19.73
CA LYS A 180 -2.33 21.97 -19.23
C LYS A 180 -1.06 21.23 -19.66
N VAL A 181 -1.04 19.90 -19.61
CA VAL A 181 0.10 19.11 -20.06
C VAL A 181 0.32 19.28 -21.56
N LYS A 182 -0.74 19.24 -22.38
CA LYS A 182 -0.63 19.49 -23.80
C LYS A 182 -0.11 20.89 -24.13
N GLN A 183 -0.54 21.89 -23.38
CA GLN A 183 -0.03 23.24 -23.53
C GLN A 183 1.44 23.33 -23.15
N ALA A 184 1.83 22.77 -22.02
CA ALA A 184 3.23 22.72 -21.58
C ALA A 184 4.14 22.04 -22.62
N GLN A 185 3.67 20.95 -23.23
CA GLN A 185 4.39 20.29 -24.33
C GLN A 185 4.58 21.21 -25.53
N LYS A 186 3.55 21.97 -25.92
CA LYS A 186 3.65 22.96 -27.02
C LYS A 186 4.62 24.09 -26.69
N GLU A 187 4.74 24.45 -25.44
CA GLU A 187 5.64 25.48 -24.92
C GLU A 187 7.07 24.95 -24.70
N GLY A 188 7.33 23.68 -25.00
CA GLY A 188 8.66 23.06 -24.94
C GLY A 188 9.04 22.53 -23.55
N ALA A 189 8.10 22.26 -22.66
CA ALA A 189 8.38 21.63 -21.37
C ALA A 189 9.03 20.25 -21.57
N SER A 190 10.04 19.96 -20.77
CA SER A 190 10.71 18.66 -20.77
C SER A 190 9.83 17.56 -20.18
N VAL A 191 10.10 16.31 -20.55
CA VAL A 191 9.45 15.14 -19.93
C VAL A 191 9.70 15.13 -18.42
N ALA A 192 10.89 15.50 -17.99
CA ALA A 192 11.25 15.62 -16.57
C ALA A 192 10.33 16.60 -15.84
N ASP A 193 10.12 17.80 -16.37
CA ASP A 193 9.27 18.81 -15.76
C ASP A 193 7.79 18.42 -15.73
N ILE A 194 7.32 17.71 -16.76
CA ILE A 194 5.95 17.17 -16.82
C ILE A 194 5.77 16.07 -15.78
N SER A 195 6.68 15.12 -15.71
CA SER A 195 6.63 14.00 -14.75
C SER A 195 6.66 14.50 -13.31
N ALA A 196 7.54 15.42 -12.99
CA ALA A 196 7.60 16.04 -11.65
C ALA A 196 6.33 16.83 -11.32
N GLY A 197 5.79 17.58 -12.27
CA GLY A 197 4.53 18.31 -12.10
C GLY A 197 3.34 17.40 -11.82
N LEU A 198 3.25 16.24 -12.48
CA LEU A 198 2.23 15.22 -12.23
C LEU A 198 2.37 14.61 -10.84
N ALA A 199 3.58 14.28 -10.41
CA ALA A 199 3.84 13.75 -9.06
C ALA A 199 3.41 14.75 -7.97
N TYR A 200 3.76 16.02 -8.11
CA TYR A 200 3.30 17.07 -7.21
C TYR A 200 1.78 17.20 -7.20
N SER A 201 1.14 17.14 -8.36
CA SER A 201 -0.30 17.25 -8.48
C SER A 201 -1.04 16.13 -7.77
N VAL A 202 -0.57 14.89 -7.90
CA VAL A 202 -1.14 13.74 -7.17
C VAL A 202 -1.09 13.99 -5.66
N ILE A 203 0.03 14.42 -5.13
CA ILE A 203 0.17 14.67 -3.70
C ILE A 203 -0.66 15.88 -3.24
N LYS A 204 -0.66 16.97 -3.98
CA LYS A 204 -1.50 18.14 -3.65
C LYS A 204 -2.98 17.79 -3.62
N ASN A 205 -3.46 17.02 -4.60
CA ASN A 205 -4.85 16.54 -4.62
C ASN A 205 -5.14 15.64 -3.43
N ALA A 206 -4.24 14.72 -3.10
CA ALA A 206 -4.38 13.84 -1.94
C ALA A 206 -4.54 14.66 -0.65
N LEU A 207 -3.61 15.57 -0.38
CA LEU A 207 -3.57 16.30 0.88
C LEU A 207 -4.66 17.37 0.99
N PHE A 208 -4.85 18.19 -0.03
CA PHE A 208 -5.67 19.38 0.09
C PHE A 208 -7.11 19.20 -0.37
N LYS A 209 -7.37 18.30 -1.31
CA LYS A 209 -8.75 18.05 -1.76
C LYS A 209 -9.41 16.85 -1.11
N VAL A 210 -8.67 15.77 -0.92
CA VAL A 210 -9.21 14.50 -0.40
C VAL A 210 -9.15 14.49 1.11
N ILE A 211 -7.98 14.65 1.69
CA ILE A 211 -7.75 14.65 3.14
C ILE A 211 -8.16 15.99 3.75
N LYS A 212 -8.14 17.06 2.94
CA LYS A 212 -8.54 18.43 3.32
C LYS A 212 -7.76 19.00 4.51
N VAL A 213 -6.47 18.70 4.56
CA VAL A 213 -5.59 19.35 5.53
C VAL A 213 -5.38 20.80 5.14
N SER A 214 -5.37 21.69 6.12
CA SER A 214 -5.03 23.10 5.92
C SER A 214 -3.53 23.30 5.84
N ASP A 215 -2.79 22.52 6.60
CA ASP A 215 -1.34 22.47 6.66
C ASP A 215 -0.88 21.02 6.74
N ALA A 216 0.18 20.68 6.03
CA ALA A 216 0.73 19.33 6.03
C ALA A 216 1.23 18.87 7.41
N SER A 217 1.57 19.81 8.32
CA SER A 217 1.92 19.50 9.71
C SER A 217 0.80 18.80 10.49
N GLU A 218 -0.46 18.92 10.04
CA GLU A 218 -1.59 18.22 10.65
C GLU A 218 -1.49 16.69 10.52
N LEU A 219 -0.66 16.18 9.61
CA LEU A 219 -0.43 14.75 9.44
C LEU A 219 0.44 14.13 10.56
N GLY A 220 1.16 14.95 11.32
CA GLY A 220 2.12 14.50 12.32
C GLY A 220 3.55 14.44 11.80
N ASN A 221 4.44 13.82 12.57
CA ASN A 221 5.88 13.75 12.28
C ASN A 221 6.37 12.35 11.89
N HIS A 222 5.60 11.32 12.21
CA HIS A 222 5.93 9.91 11.96
C HIS A 222 4.96 9.34 10.94
N ILE A 223 5.31 9.47 9.66
CA ILE A 223 4.42 9.16 8.55
C ILE A 223 4.93 7.94 7.81
N VAL A 224 4.07 6.95 7.65
CA VAL A 224 4.29 5.81 6.76
C VAL A 224 3.48 6.01 5.49
N VAL A 225 4.14 5.93 4.35
CA VAL A 225 3.50 5.99 3.03
C VAL A 225 3.53 4.61 2.38
N GLN A 226 2.44 4.25 1.73
CA GLN A 226 2.26 2.92 1.15
C GLN A 226 1.32 2.96 -0.05
N GLY A 227 1.05 1.79 -0.64
CA GLY A 227 0.32 1.66 -1.89
C GLY A 227 1.25 1.72 -3.10
N GLY A 228 0.77 1.16 -4.22
CA GLY A 228 1.59 1.02 -5.44
C GLY A 228 2.12 2.33 -6.00
N THR A 229 1.38 3.43 -5.82
CA THR A 229 1.78 4.76 -6.31
C THR A 229 3.05 5.28 -5.65
N PHE A 230 3.30 4.93 -4.40
CA PHE A 230 4.49 5.36 -3.68
C PHE A 230 5.78 4.62 -4.08
N TYR A 231 5.71 3.58 -4.91
CA TYR A 231 6.91 3.05 -5.56
C TYR A 231 7.52 4.04 -6.54
N ASN A 232 6.75 5.00 -7.01
CA ASN A 232 7.26 6.14 -7.78
C ASN A 232 8.04 7.08 -6.85
N ASN A 233 9.36 7.15 -7.04
CA ASN A 233 10.24 7.99 -6.22
C ASN A 233 9.93 9.49 -6.33
N ALA A 234 9.41 9.93 -7.47
CA ALA A 234 9.00 11.32 -7.63
C ALA A 234 7.77 11.66 -6.79
N VAL A 235 6.83 10.73 -6.63
CA VAL A 235 5.67 10.87 -5.73
C VAL A 235 6.12 10.92 -4.28
N LEU A 236 7.00 10.02 -3.87
CA LEU A 236 7.58 10.04 -2.52
C LEU A 236 8.29 11.37 -2.22
N ARG A 237 9.14 11.82 -3.13
CA ARG A 237 9.87 13.07 -2.96
C ARG A 237 8.96 14.30 -2.96
N SER A 238 7.92 14.29 -3.78
CA SER A 238 6.90 15.35 -3.79
C SER A 238 6.18 15.43 -2.44
N PHE A 239 5.80 14.28 -1.89
CA PHE A 239 5.20 14.21 -0.56
C PHE A 239 6.14 14.80 0.52
N GLU A 240 7.38 14.36 0.57
CA GLU A 240 8.36 14.85 1.55
C GLU A 240 8.59 16.36 1.46
N LYS A 241 8.63 16.89 0.25
CA LYS A 241 8.78 18.35 0.04
C LYS A 241 7.54 19.13 0.49
N ILE A 242 6.35 18.66 0.17
CA ILE A 242 5.09 19.34 0.53
C ILE A 242 4.82 19.22 2.03
N ALA A 243 5.03 18.04 2.60
CA ALA A 243 4.85 17.78 4.03
C ALA A 243 5.98 18.33 4.90
N ASN A 244 7.12 18.69 4.29
CA ASN A 244 8.33 19.13 4.98
C ASN A 244 8.79 18.15 6.06
N CYS A 245 8.72 16.87 5.79
CA CYS A 245 9.15 15.79 6.66
C CYS A 245 9.67 14.61 5.83
N GLU A 246 10.44 13.74 6.45
CA GLU A 246 10.77 12.45 5.88
C GLU A 246 9.61 11.47 6.10
N ALA A 247 9.36 10.63 5.12
CA ALA A 247 8.35 9.58 5.20
C ALA A 247 9.02 8.21 5.10
N ILE A 248 8.49 7.25 5.85
CA ILE A 248 8.90 5.86 5.73
C ILE A 248 8.06 5.19 4.66
N ARG A 249 8.74 4.72 3.62
CA ARG A 249 8.15 3.88 2.58
C ARG A 249 8.73 2.48 2.71
N PRO A 250 8.02 1.53 3.28
CA PRO A 250 8.47 0.14 3.34
C PRO A 250 8.71 -0.44 1.94
N ASP A 251 9.68 -1.33 1.80
CA ASP A 251 9.92 -2.03 0.52
C ASP A 251 8.71 -2.84 0.08
N ILE A 252 7.87 -3.24 1.02
CA ILE A 252 6.63 -3.99 0.82
C ILE A 252 5.39 -3.10 0.75
N ALA A 253 5.54 -1.84 0.38
CA ALA A 253 4.45 -0.84 0.37
C ALA A 253 3.17 -1.31 -0.37
N GLY A 254 3.28 -2.22 -1.33
CA GLY A 254 2.14 -2.76 -2.08
C GLY A 254 1.40 -3.92 -1.40
N ILE A 255 1.93 -4.51 -0.32
CA ILE A 255 1.34 -5.67 0.36
C ILE A 255 1.14 -5.46 1.87
N MET A 256 1.06 -4.22 2.30
CA MET A 256 0.98 -3.87 3.73
C MET A 256 -0.24 -4.48 4.44
N GLY A 257 -1.39 -4.55 3.78
CA GLY A 257 -2.58 -5.18 4.34
C GLY A 257 -2.37 -6.67 4.66
N ALA A 258 -1.82 -7.42 3.73
CA ALA A 258 -1.51 -8.84 3.93
C ALA A 258 -0.43 -9.05 5.00
N PHE A 259 0.61 -8.23 4.99
CA PHE A 259 1.66 -8.25 6.00
C PHE A 259 1.10 -7.96 7.39
N GLY A 260 0.26 -6.94 7.53
CA GLY A 260 -0.42 -6.62 8.78
C GLY A 260 -1.32 -7.73 9.28
N ALA A 261 -2.07 -8.38 8.40
CA ALA A 261 -2.88 -9.55 8.74
C ALA A 261 -2.03 -10.71 9.26
N ALA A 262 -0.88 -10.97 8.66
CA ALA A 262 0.06 -11.97 9.14
C ALA A 262 0.63 -11.64 10.53
N LEU A 263 0.94 -10.37 10.79
CA LEU A 263 1.37 -9.91 12.12
C LEU A 263 0.25 -10.06 13.17
N ILE A 264 -1.01 -9.82 12.79
CA ILE A 264 -2.15 -10.03 13.66
C ILE A 264 -2.31 -11.52 13.99
N ALA A 265 -2.19 -12.40 13.00
CA ALA A 265 -2.20 -13.84 13.22
C ALA A 265 -1.12 -14.27 14.21
N ARG A 266 0.07 -13.72 14.09
CA ARG A 266 1.19 -13.97 15.01
C ARG A 266 0.86 -13.53 16.44
N GLU A 267 0.34 -12.33 16.61
CA GLU A 267 0.03 -11.80 17.93
C GLU A 267 -1.10 -12.56 18.63
N ARG A 268 -2.11 -12.96 17.86
CA ARG A 268 -3.29 -13.66 18.41
C ARG A 268 -3.11 -15.17 18.55
N TYR A 269 -1.99 -15.71 18.06
CA TYR A 269 -1.68 -17.11 18.23
C TYR A 269 -1.42 -17.41 19.71
N VAL A 270 -2.18 -18.36 20.24
CA VAL A 270 -1.98 -18.89 21.59
C VAL A 270 -1.47 -20.31 21.44
N ASP A 271 -0.26 -20.56 21.94
CA ASP A 271 0.28 -21.91 22.00
C ASP A 271 -0.53 -22.74 22.98
N CYS A 272 -1.25 -23.74 22.47
CA CYS A 272 -2.10 -24.62 23.28
C CYS A 272 -1.30 -25.77 23.93
N GLU A 273 0.01 -25.75 23.91
CA GLU A 273 0.82 -26.74 24.64
C GLU A 273 0.58 -26.59 26.16
N GLY A 274 -0.22 -27.45 26.69
CA GLY A 274 -0.56 -27.48 28.14
C GLY A 274 -2.01 -27.21 28.47
N THR A 275 -2.88 -26.95 27.51
CA THR A 275 -4.32 -27.00 27.78
C THR A 275 -4.73 -28.47 27.93
N THR A 276 -4.82 -28.88 29.15
CA THR A 276 -5.52 -30.13 29.49
C THR A 276 -6.98 -29.94 29.07
N MET A 277 -7.40 -30.69 28.09
CA MET A 277 -8.82 -30.83 27.84
C MET A 277 -9.47 -31.48 29.06
N LEU A 278 -10.41 -30.79 29.65
CA LEU A 278 -11.31 -31.36 30.63
C LEU A 278 -12.35 -32.26 29.92
#